data_dbd703c85b701148af060791c84a2dcd
#
_entry.id   dbd703c85b701148af060791c84a2dcd
#
_cell.length_a   1.000
_cell.length_b   1.000
_cell.length_c   1.000
_cell.angle_alpha   90.00
_cell.angle_beta   90.00
_cell.angle_gamma   90.00
#
_symmetry.space_group_name_H-M   'P 1'
#
loop_
_entity.id
_entity.type
_entity.pdbx_description
1 polymer ?
#
loop_
_entity_poly.entity_id
_entity_poly.type
_entity_poly.pdbx_seq_one_letter_code
_entity_poly.pdbx_strand_id
1 'polypeptide(L)'
;MAELTVPTLILLGLFGLAGGVGITAVGPGGVLPTIGLFALTGLSPAEVAGTAIVTHVATGALATAAYTRSGHLREPETRRTALILAAAAVVGTPLGVLINTGVSERIFGLVLGIFVALVAALVCYREWRRPAGTRAHTPAPLIACLGFAVAVAAGIVGIGGPMLTVPLLVALGVPVLESLASAQAQSIVIAGAGTIGYLATGSINWPLAALVGIPELAGVLLGWKIARALPARGLKYGLVITLLALAPYLALHGA
;
A
#
# COMPACT_ATOMS: atom_id res chain seq x y z
N MET A 1 9.03 17.97 19.84
CA MET A 1 7.88 17.63 18.98
C MET A 1 6.88 18.76 19.13
N ALA A 2 6.52 19.43 18.01
CA ALA A 2 5.40 20.38 18.06
C ALA A 2 4.17 19.59 18.52
N GLU A 3 3.42 20.11 19.49
CA GLU A 3 2.17 19.49 19.93
C GLU A 3 1.22 19.46 18.73
N LEU A 4 0.90 18.25 18.27
CA LEU A 4 -0.07 18.09 17.19
C LEU A 4 -1.42 18.61 17.66
N THR A 5 -2.03 19.49 16.89
CA THR A 5 -3.34 20.05 17.21
C THR A 5 -4.44 19.00 17.10
N VAL A 6 -5.53 19.18 17.86
CA VAL A 6 -6.68 18.26 17.79
C VAL A 6 -7.20 18.06 16.36
N PRO A 7 -7.33 19.11 15.51
CA PRO A 7 -7.70 18.93 14.10
C PRO A 7 -6.73 18.03 13.33
N THR A 8 -5.42 18.15 13.55
CA THR A 8 -4.40 17.29 12.91
C THR A 8 -4.57 15.83 13.30
N LEU A 9 -4.82 15.54 14.58
CA LEU A 9 -5.07 14.18 15.05
C LEU A 9 -6.32 13.56 14.42
N ILE A 10 -7.40 14.35 14.31
CA ILE A 10 -8.64 13.92 13.63
C ILE A 10 -8.37 13.62 12.15
N LEU A 11 -7.66 14.52 11.45
CA LEU A 11 -7.32 14.31 10.05
C LEU A 11 -6.47 13.06 9.85
N LEU A 12 -5.47 12.81 10.69
CA LEU A 12 -4.66 11.59 10.65
C LEU A 12 -5.51 10.33 10.80
N GLY A 13 -6.45 10.33 11.75
CA GLY A 13 -7.41 9.23 11.91
C GLY A 13 -8.29 9.04 10.67
N LEU A 14 -8.73 10.13 10.02
CA LEU A 14 -9.50 10.07 8.78
C LEU A 14 -8.67 9.55 7.61
N PHE A 15 -7.37 9.91 7.50
CA PHE A 15 -6.46 9.33 6.51
C PHE A 15 -6.31 7.82 6.72
N GLY A 16 -6.18 7.37 7.97
CA GLY A 16 -6.17 5.94 8.31
C GLY A 16 -7.46 5.25 7.89
N LEU A 17 -8.62 5.77 8.30
CA LEU A 17 -9.93 5.21 7.97
C LEU A 17 -10.14 5.13 6.45
N ALA A 18 -9.87 6.22 5.72
CA ALA A 18 -9.98 6.28 4.27
C ALA A 18 -8.99 5.31 3.59
N GLY A 19 -7.77 5.19 4.13
CA GLY A 19 -6.76 4.23 3.71
C GLY A 19 -7.28 2.80 3.78
N GLY A 20 -7.83 2.41 4.92
CA GLY A 20 -8.41 1.08 5.12
C GLY A 20 -9.59 0.77 4.19
N VAL A 21 -10.51 1.73 4.02
CA VAL A 21 -11.60 1.59 3.03
C VAL A 21 -11.03 1.41 1.63
N GLY A 22 -10.04 2.22 1.24
CA GLY A 22 -9.41 2.15 -0.07
C GLY A 22 -8.67 0.84 -0.33
N ILE A 23 -8.00 0.27 0.68
CA ILE A 23 -7.29 -1.03 0.57
C ILE A 23 -8.25 -2.15 0.15
N THR A 24 -9.41 -2.23 0.77
CA THR A 24 -10.37 -3.33 0.54
C THR A 24 -11.36 -3.06 -0.57
N ALA A 25 -11.75 -1.81 -0.80
CA ALA A 25 -12.72 -1.46 -1.83
C ALA A 25 -12.09 -1.31 -3.22
N VAL A 26 -10.83 -0.88 -3.30
CA VAL A 26 -10.18 -0.49 -4.57
C VAL A 26 -8.79 -1.09 -4.77
N GLY A 27 -8.07 -1.37 -3.68
CA GLY A 27 -6.68 -1.85 -3.65
C GLY A 27 -5.66 -0.79 -3.25
N PRO A 28 -5.53 0.36 -3.94
CA PRO A 28 -4.43 1.30 -3.71
C PRO A 28 -4.63 2.32 -2.56
N GLY A 29 -5.53 2.08 -1.60
CA GLY A 29 -5.79 2.99 -0.48
C GLY A 29 -4.65 3.09 0.56
N GLY A 30 -3.78 2.09 0.63
CA GLY A 30 -2.76 1.99 1.67
C GLY A 30 -1.68 3.08 1.68
N VAL A 31 -1.66 3.97 0.70
CA VAL A 31 -0.76 5.14 0.71
C VAL A 31 -1.31 6.30 1.54
N LEU A 32 -2.62 6.36 1.78
CA LEU A 32 -3.23 7.49 2.48
C LEU A 32 -2.67 7.70 3.90
N PRO A 33 -2.43 6.65 4.71
CA PRO A 33 -1.70 6.79 5.97
C PRO A 33 -0.33 7.48 5.82
N THR A 34 0.48 7.03 4.87
CA THR A 34 1.81 7.63 4.61
C THR A 34 1.69 9.09 4.19
N ILE A 35 0.74 9.41 3.31
CA ILE A 35 0.47 10.80 2.88
C ILE A 35 0.06 11.67 4.07
N GLY A 36 -0.86 11.18 4.90
CA GLY A 36 -1.31 11.91 6.08
C GLY A 36 -0.17 12.19 7.05
N LEU A 37 0.65 11.19 7.35
CA LEU A 37 1.82 11.34 8.22
C LEU A 37 2.82 12.34 7.62
N PHE A 38 3.17 12.22 6.34
CA PHE A 38 4.12 13.11 5.69
C PHE A 38 3.63 14.56 5.63
N ALA A 39 2.37 14.79 5.26
CA ALA A 39 1.82 16.12 5.05
C ALA A 39 1.43 16.86 6.33
N LEU A 40 1.10 16.14 7.41
CA LEU A 40 0.51 16.72 8.62
C LEU A 40 1.42 16.65 9.84
N THR A 41 2.60 16.01 9.72
CA THR A 41 3.55 15.89 10.83
C THR A 41 4.94 16.34 10.40
N GLY A 42 5.79 16.70 11.35
CA GLY A 42 7.21 16.98 11.12
C GLY A 42 8.10 15.75 11.28
N LEU A 43 7.59 14.54 10.97
CA LEU A 43 8.36 13.31 11.05
C LEU A 43 9.37 13.22 9.91
N SER A 44 10.54 12.65 10.19
CA SER A 44 11.52 12.32 9.17
C SER A 44 10.96 11.26 8.18
N PRO A 45 11.51 11.15 6.96
CA PRO A 45 11.09 10.13 5.98
C PRO A 45 11.07 8.72 6.55
N ALA A 46 12.06 8.36 7.36
CA ALA A 46 12.14 7.04 7.99
C ALA A 46 11.04 6.84 9.03
N GLU A 47 10.73 7.87 9.83
CA GLU A 47 9.64 7.80 10.81
C GLU A 47 8.28 7.75 10.13
N VAL A 48 8.06 8.50 9.05
CA VAL A 48 6.83 8.42 8.24
C VAL A 48 6.64 7.02 7.69
N ALA A 49 7.65 6.48 7.01
CA ALA A 49 7.57 5.16 6.40
C ALA A 49 7.45 4.05 7.45
N GLY A 50 8.23 4.12 8.54
CA GLY A 50 8.19 3.14 9.62
C GLY A 50 6.86 3.14 10.37
N THR A 51 6.31 4.32 10.64
CA THR A 51 5.00 4.47 11.32
C THR A 51 3.84 4.01 10.44
N ALA A 52 3.90 4.27 9.13
CA ALA A 52 2.86 3.82 8.21
C ALA A 52 2.94 2.30 7.97
N ILE A 53 4.14 1.73 7.74
CA ILE A 53 4.26 0.32 7.32
C ILE A 53 3.80 -0.64 8.42
N VAL A 54 3.98 -0.29 9.69
CA VAL A 54 3.56 -1.16 10.81
C VAL A 54 2.04 -1.36 10.84
N THR A 55 1.24 -0.38 10.41
CA THR A 55 -0.22 -0.50 10.37
C THR A 55 -0.67 -1.56 9.36
N HIS A 56 0.13 -1.76 8.30
CA HIS A 56 -0.15 -2.73 7.25
C HIS A 56 0.09 -4.20 7.66
N VAL A 57 0.73 -4.48 8.79
CA VAL A 57 0.87 -5.86 9.29
C VAL A 57 -0.51 -6.43 9.61
N ALA A 58 -1.30 -5.71 10.38
CA ALA A 58 -2.62 -6.16 10.80
C ALA A 58 -3.64 -6.14 9.64
N THR A 59 -3.62 -5.10 8.81
CA THR A 59 -4.51 -5.00 7.64
C THR A 59 -4.21 -6.08 6.60
N GLY A 60 -2.93 -6.35 6.32
CA GLY A 60 -2.48 -7.42 5.43
C GLY A 60 -2.86 -8.81 5.94
N ALA A 61 -2.68 -9.06 7.25
CA ALA A 61 -3.06 -10.32 7.88
C ALA A 61 -4.58 -10.55 7.79
N LEU A 62 -5.39 -9.54 8.10
CA LEU A 62 -6.85 -9.61 8.03
C LEU A 62 -7.32 -9.88 6.60
N ALA A 63 -6.79 -9.16 5.62
CA ALA A 63 -7.14 -9.34 4.21
C ALA A 63 -6.69 -10.72 3.69
N THR A 64 -5.47 -11.16 4.00
CA THR A 64 -4.97 -12.50 3.61
C THR A 64 -5.84 -13.61 4.19
N ALA A 65 -6.25 -13.49 5.46
CA ALA A 65 -7.15 -14.45 6.09
C ALA A 65 -8.51 -14.50 5.36
N ALA A 66 -9.05 -13.35 4.95
CA ALA A 66 -10.29 -13.26 4.19
C ALA A 66 -10.16 -13.95 2.81
N TYR A 67 -9.07 -13.70 2.06
CA TYR A 67 -8.83 -14.34 0.76
C TYR A 67 -8.51 -15.83 0.86
N THR A 68 -7.91 -16.27 1.97
CA THR A 68 -7.71 -17.71 2.24
C THR A 68 -9.04 -18.41 2.51
N ARG A 69 -9.92 -17.79 3.33
CA ARG A 69 -11.25 -18.32 3.62
C ARG A 69 -12.16 -18.36 2.40
N SER A 70 -12.06 -17.38 1.52
CA SER A 70 -12.82 -17.35 0.25
C SER A 70 -12.27 -18.29 -0.83
N GLY A 71 -11.18 -19.02 -0.56
CA GLY A 71 -10.61 -20.03 -1.45
C GLY A 71 -9.61 -19.51 -2.49
N HIS A 72 -9.50 -18.20 -2.70
CA HIS A 72 -8.63 -17.63 -3.75
C HIS A 72 -7.15 -17.99 -3.57
N LEU A 73 -6.63 -18.00 -2.35
CA LEU A 73 -5.25 -18.41 -2.06
C LEU A 73 -5.04 -19.94 -2.04
N ARG A 74 -6.09 -20.72 -2.21
CA ARG A 74 -6.00 -22.19 -2.36
C ARG A 74 -5.79 -22.60 -3.82
N GLU A 75 -6.08 -21.71 -4.77
CA GLU A 75 -5.82 -21.93 -6.19
C GLU A 75 -4.31 -22.02 -6.42
N PRO A 76 -3.79 -23.09 -7.10
CA PRO A 76 -2.35 -23.35 -7.22
C PRO A 76 -1.56 -22.19 -7.86
N GLU A 77 -2.08 -21.56 -8.92
CA GLU A 77 -1.40 -20.45 -9.61
C GLU A 77 -1.39 -19.18 -8.76
N THR A 78 -2.49 -18.87 -8.07
CA THR A 78 -2.56 -17.73 -7.13
C THR A 78 -1.57 -17.92 -5.99
N ARG A 79 -1.52 -19.15 -5.43
CA ARG A 79 -0.58 -19.48 -4.36
C ARG A 79 0.87 -19.39 -4.84
N ARG A 80 1.18 -19.90 -6.04
CA ARG A 80 2.50 -19.79 -6.65
C ARG A 80 2.92 -18.32 -6.81
N THR A 81 2.06 -17.50 -7.37
CA THR A 81 2.28 -16.06 -7.53
C THR A 81 2.52 -15.40 -6.18
N ALA A 82 1.69 -15.67 -5.17
CA ALA A 82 1.82 -15.13 -3.83
C ALA A 82 3.16 -15.50 -3.18
N LEU A 83 3.60 -16.75 -3.32
CA LEU A 83 4.87 -17.22 -2.76
C LEU A 83 6.09 -16.56 -3.43
N ILE A 84 6.07 -16.39 -4.76
CA ILE A 84 7.15 -15.71 -5.49
C ILE A 84 7.23 -14.24 -5.07
N LEU A 85 6.08 -13.55 -5.00
CA LEU A 85 5.99 -12.16 -4.55
C LEU A 85 6.48 -12.00 -3.10
N ALA A 86 6.07 -12.90 -2.22
CA ALA A 86 6.47 -12.91 -0.81
C ALA A 86 7.98 -13.16 -0.66
N ALA A 87 8.53 -14.13 -1.39
CA ALA A 87 9.97 -14.41 -1.39
C ALA A 87 10.79 -13.19 -1.88
N ALA A 88 10.34 -12.54 -2.96
CA ALA A 88 10.96 -11.33 -3.46
C ALA A 88 10.90 -10.18 -2.44
N ALA A 89 9.83 -10.09 -1.66
CA ALA A 89 9.64 -9.07 -0.64
C ALA A 89 10.60 -9.23 0.56
N VAL A 90 10.98 -10.46 0.90
CA VAL A 90 11.97 -10.71 1.98
C VAL A 90 13.28 -9.98 1.73
N VAL A 91 13.71 -9.87 0.47
CA VAL A 91 14.95 -9.20 0.08
C VAL A 91 14.71 -7.74 -0.30
N GLY A 92 13.65 -7.47 -1.05
CA GLY A 92 13.37 -6.13 -1.57
C GLY A 92 13.00 -5.13 -0.47
N THR A 93 12.21 -5.53 0.52
CA THR A 93 11.77 -4.60 1.57
C THR A 93 12.90 -4.10 2.45
N PRO A 94 13.81 -4.95 2.99
CA PRO A 94 14.96 -4.47 3.74
C PRO A 94 15.85 -3.51 2.94
N LEU A 95 16.03 -3.76 1.64
CA LEU A 95 16.75 -2.84 0.77
C LEU A 95 16.06 -1.49 0.67
N GLY A 96 14.73 -1.49 0.52
CA GLY A 96 13.93 -0.26 0.51
C GLY A 96 14.05 0.53 1.82
N VAL A 97 14.01 -0.14 2.97
CA VAL A 97 14.22 0.46 4.30
C VAL A 97 15.61 1.09 4.38
N LEU A 98 16.65 0.37 3.99
CA LEU A 98 18.03 0.89 3.99
C LEU A 98 18.18 2.12 3.09
N ILE A 99 17.56 2.13 1.92
CA ILE A 99 17.56 3.31 1.04
C ILE A 99 16.87 4.47 1.74
N ASN A 100 15.71 4.25 2.37
CA ASN A 100 14.95 5.32 3.01
C ASN A 100 15.74 6.00 4.14
N THR A 101 16.57 5.29 4.91
CA THR A 101 17.36 5.90 5.99
C THR A 101 18.33 6.98 5.53
N GLY A 102 18.68 7.00 4.24
CA GLY A 102 19.55 8.02 3.64
C GLY A 102 18.80 9.06 2.78
N VAL A 103 17.46 9.00 2.74
CA VAL A 103 16.64 9.89 1.89
C VAL A 103 16.30 11.19 2.62
N SER A 104 16.52 12.33 1.95
CA SER A 104 16.06 13.62 2.45
C SER A 104 14.55 13.78 2.29
N GLU A 105 13.93 14.68 3.07
CA GLU A 105 12.48 14.99 2.99
C GLU A 105 12.06 15.35 1.58
N ARG A 106 12.85 16.16 0.88
CA ARG A 106 12.59 16.55 -0.51
C ARG A 106 12.55 15.35 -1.45
N ILE A 107 13.53 14.45 -1.35
CA ILE A 107 13.59 13.25 -2.20
C ILE A 107 12.43 12.31 -1.84
N PHE A 108 12.11 12.17 -0.55
CA PHE A 108 10.99 11.35 -0.11
C PHE A 108 9.66 11.87 -0.66
N GLY A 109 9.39 13.17 -0.54
CA GLY A 109 8.19 13.80 -1.08
C GLY A 109 8.07 13.62 -2.60
N LEU A 110 9.19 13.79 -3.33
CA LEU A 110 9.23 13.55 -4.77
C LEU A 110 8.94 12.07 -5.13
N VAL A 111 9.58 11.14 -4.44
CA VAL A 111 9.37 9.69 -4.64
C VAL A 111 7.93 9.32 -4.33
N LEU A 112 7.38 9.81 -3.21
CA LEU A 112 5.98 9.58 -2.83
C LEU A 112 5.02 10.17 -3.85
N GLY A 113 5.25 11.40 -4.32
CA GLY A 113 4.43 12.07 -5.34
C GLY A 113 4.44 11.31 -6.67
N ILE A 114 5.62 10.92 -7.18
CA ILE A 114 5.77 10.10 -8.40
C ILE A 114 5.06 8.76 -8.21
N PHE A 115 5.23 8.12 -7.06
CA PHE A 115 4.61 6.85 -6.75
C PHE A 115 3.08 6.96 -6.78
N VAL A 116 2.51 7.97 -6.14
CA VAL A 116 1.06 8.24 -6.11
C VAL A 116 0.53 8.51 -7.52
N ALA A 117 1.23 9.33 -8.32
CA ALA A 117 0.87 9.61 -9.71
C ALA A 117 0.90 8.34 -10.58
N LEU A 118 1.94 7.51 -10.42
CA LEU A 118 2.07 6.24 -11.13
C LEU A 118 0.91 5.29 -10.80
N VAL A 119 0.55 5.17 -9.52
CA VAL A 119 -0.58 4.33 -9.10
C VAL A 119 -1.89 4.86 -9.67
N ALA A 120 -2.13 6.17 -9.60
CA ALA A 120 -3.31 6.77 -10.20
C ALA A 120 -3.39 6.48 -11.71
N ALA A 121 -2.26 6.66 -12.44
CA ALA A 121 -2.16 6.35 -13.86
C ALA A 121 -2.42 4.87 -14.17
N LEU A 122 -1.87 3.94 -13.37
CA LEU A 122 -2.11 2.50 -13.52
C LEU A 122 -3.57 2.11 -13.26
N VAL A 123 -4.22 2.71 -12.26
CA VAL A 123 -5.64 2.48 -11.99
C VAL A 123 -6.50 3.00 -13.14
N CYS A 124 -6.20 4.19 -13.68
CA CYS A 124 -6.89 4.75 -14.85
C CYS A 124 -6.67 3.87 -16.09
N TYR A 125 -5.44 3.48 -16.37
CA TYR A 125 -5.09 2.61 -17.50
C TYR A 125 -5.84 1.28 -17.46
N ARG A 126 -5.87 0.65 -16.28
CA ARG A 126 -6.62 -0.58 -16.05
C ARG A 126 -8.11 -0.42 -16.32
N GLU A 127 -8.72 0.70 -15.87
CA GLU A 127 -10.14 0.94 -16.09
C GLU A 127 -10.46 1.18 -17.57
N TRP A 128 -9.55 1.88 -18.27
CA TRP A 128 -9.71 2.17 -19.69
C TRP A 128 -9.55 0.92 -20.56
N ARG A 129 -8.53 0.11 -20.32
CA ARG A 129 -8.23 -1.10 -21.13
C ARG A 129 -9.16 -2.27 -20.82
N ARG A 130 -9.77 -2.32 -19.63
CA ARG A 130 -10.59 -3.45 -19.16
C ARG A 130 -10.02 -4.79 -19.62
N PRO A 131 -8.78 -5.14 -19.28
CA PRO A 131 -8.21 -6.39 -19.72
C PRO A 131 -9.13 -7.52 -19.26
N ALA A 132 -9.69 -8.25 -20.20
CA ALA A 132 -10.37 -9.49 -19.92
C ALA A 132 -9.34 -10.38 -19.26
N GLY A 133 -9.59 -10.81 -18.01
CA GLY A 133 -8.69 -11.67 -17.27
C GLY A 133 -8.60 -13.02 -17.98
N THR A 134 -7.76 -13.09 -18.99
CA THR A 134 -7.31 -14.35 -19.55
C THR A 134 -6.26 -14.87 -18.58
N ARG A 135 -6.39 -16.11 -18.12
CA ARG A 135 -5.35 -16.80 -17.34
C ARG A 135 -4.08 -16.90 -18.20
N ALA A 136 -3.32 -15.82 -18.25
CA ALA A 136 -2.00 -15.84 -18.85
C ALA A 136 -1.04 -16.46 -17.83
N HIS A 137 -0.34 -17.52 -18.23
CA HIS A 137 0.72 -18.09 -17.41
C HIS A 137 1.89 -17.09 -17.36
N THR A 138 1.91 -16.26 -16.30
CA THR A 138 2.96 -15.27 -16.14
C THR A 138 4.26 -15.94 -15.70
N PRO A 139 5.38 -15.74 -16.41
CA PRO A 139 6.66 -16.35 -16.07
C PRO A 139 7.11 -15.97 -14.64
N ALA A 140 7.60 -16.97 -13.88
CA ALA A 140 8.08 -16.77 -12.51
C ALA A 140 9.15 -15.66 -12.38
N PRO A 141 10.15 -15.53 -13.28
CA PRO A 141 11.13 -14.45 -13.21
C PRO A 141 10.50 -13.06 -13.31
N LEU A 142 9.48 -12.89 -14.15
CA LEU A 142 8.78 -11.61 -14.29
C LEU A 142 8.03 -11.26 -13.02
N ILE A 143 7.33 -12.24 -12.39
CA ILE A 143 6.65 -12.04 -11.10
C ILE A 143 7.67 -11.69 -10.02
N ALA A 144 8.82 -12.37 -9.99
CA ALA A 144 9.88 -12.12 -9.01
C ALA A 144 10.48 -10.71 -9.16
N CYS A 145 10.82 -10.29 -10.39
CA CYS A 145 11.33 -8.94 -10.66
C CYS A 145 10.32 -7.86 -10.27
N LEU A 146 9.05 -8.05 -10.66
CA LEU A 146 7.96 -7.15 -10.28
C LEU A 146 7.81 -7.09 -8.75
N GLY A 147 7.74 -8.25 -8.11
CA GLY A 147 7.61 -8.35 -6.66
C GLY A 147 8.75 -7.68 -5.90
N PHE A 148 9.98 -7.85 -6.39
CA PHE A 148 11.17 -7.21 -5.83
C PHE A 148 11.11 -5.68 -5.98
N ALA A 149 10.83 -5.17 -7.19
CA ALA A 149 10.75 -3.74 -7.44
C ALA A 149 9.65 -3.07 -6.59
N VAL A 150 8.48 -3.72 -6.49
CA VAL A 150 7.38 -3.25 -5.63
C VAL A 150 7.79 -3.28 -4.17
N ALA A 151 8.47 -4.32 -3.71
CA ALA A 151 8.88 -4.46 -2.31
C ALA A 151 9.92 -3.40 -1.92
N VAL A 152 10.88 -3.08 -2.81
CA VAL A 152 11.82 -1.97 -2.60
C VAL A 152 11.08 -0.64 -2.50
N ALA A 153 10.20 -0.33 -3.45
CA ALA A 153 9.42 0.90 -3.43
C ALA A 153 8.52 0.99 -2.19
N ALA A 154 7.88 -0.11 -1.82
CA ALA A 154 7.04 -0.21 -0.63
C ALA A 154 7.85 0.00 0.66
N GLY A 155 9.05 -0.54 0.73
CA GLY A 155 9.98 -0.34 1.85
C GLY A 155 10.41 1.12 1.97
N ILE A 156 10.69 1.80 0.86
CA ILE A 156 11.07 3.23 0.87
C ILE A 156 9.91 4.10 1.36
N VAL A 157 8.70 3.86 0.85
CA VAL A 157 7.55 4.75 1.07
C VAL A 157 6.76 4.37 2.34
N GLY A 158 6.95 3.18 2.87
CA GLY A 158 6.21 2.71 4.05
C GLY A 158 4.78 2.27 3.73
N ILE A 159 4.57 1.57 2.62
CA ILE A 159 3.25 1.13 2.16
C ILE A 159 3.16 -0.38 2.00
N GLY A 160 1.93 -0.88 1.89
CA GLY A 160 1.70 -2.30 1.59
C GLY A 160 1.84 -2.65 0.10
N GLY A 161 2.05 -3.96 -0.19
CA GLY A 161 2.20 -4.49 -1.54
C GLY A 161 1.06 -4.23 -2.52
N PRO A 162 -0.23 -4.31 -2.12
CA PRO A 162 -1.36 -4.28 -3.04
C PRO A 162 -1.44 -3.04 -3.93
N MET A 163 -0.88 -1.95 -3.49
CA MET A 163 -0.97 -0.67 -4.18
C MET A 163 -0.42 -0.70 -5.61
N LEU A 164 0.75 -1.28 -5.80
CA LEU A 164 1.37 -1.45 -7.13
C LEU A 164 1.19 -2.86 -7.67
N THR A 165 1.31 -3.88 -6.82
CA THR A 165 1.26 -5.28 -7.27
C THR A 165 -0.07 -5.60 -7.96
N VAL A 166 -1.21 -5.13 -7.43
CA VAL A 166 -2.51 -5.42 -8.04
C VAL A 166 -2.63 -4.84 -9.45
N PRO A 167 -2.44 -3.53 -9.69
CA PRO A 167 -2.56 -3.01 -11.05
C PRO A 167 -1.54 -3.60 -12.01
N LEU A 168 -0.31 -3.91 -11.56
CA LEU A 168 0.72 -4.52 -12.41
C LEU A 168 0.38 -5.97 -12.78
N LEU A 169 -0.05 -6.81 -11.84
CA LEU A 169 -0.48 -8.18 -12.13
C LEU A 169 -1.70 -8.19 -13.07
N VAL A 170 -2.65 -7.29 -12.86
CA VAL A 170 -3.82 -7.17 -13.75
C VAL A 170 -3.40 -6.71 -15.15
N ALA A 171 -2.42 -5.81 -15.28
CA ALA A 171 -1.86 -5.42 -16.57
C ALA A 171 -1.18 -6.60 -17.30
N LEU A 172 -0.64 -7.56 -16.55
CA LEU A 172 -0.08 -8.81 -17.07
C LEU A 172 -1.16 -9.87 -17.36
N GLY A 173 -2.45 -9.56 -17.20
CA GLY A 173 -3.56 -10.47 -17.49
C GLY A 173 -3.98 -11.37 -16.33
N VAL A 174 -3.42 -11.20 -15.13
CA VAL A 174 -3.86 -11.96 -13.95
C VAL A 174 -5.23 -11.45 -13.50
N PRO A 175 -6.20 -12.34 -13.20
CA PRO A 175 -7.51 -11.92 -12.71
C PRO A 175 -7.44 -11.05 -11.45
N VAL A 176 -8.36 -10.10 -11.32
CA VAL A 176 -8.34 -9.10 -10.25
C VAL A 176 -8.31 -9.71 -8.84
N LEU A 177 -9.17 -10.72 -8.59
CA LEU A 177 -9.27 -11.35 -7.27
C LEU A 177 -8.01 -12.16 -6.93
N GLU A 178 -7.40 -12.81 -7.91
CA GLU A 178 -6.13 -13.53 -7.77
C GLU A 178 -4.97 -12.56 -7.52
N SER A 179 -4.97 -11.42 -8.23
CA SER A 179 -4.00 -10.34 -8.01
C SER A 179 -4.12 -9.74 -6.61
N LEU A 180 -5.34 -9.48 -6.13
CA LEU A 180 -5.58 -9.00 -4.78
C LEU A 180 -5.13 -10.01 -3.73
N ALA A 181 -5.49 -11.28 -3.89
CA ALA A 181 -5.12 -12.33 -2.96
C ALA A 181 -3.60 -12.50 -2.86
N SER A 182 -2.91 -12.54 -3.99
CA SER A 182 -1.45 -12.65 -4.06
C SER A 182 -0.74 -11.43 -3.46
N ALA A 183 -1.23 -10.23 -3.77
CA ALA A 183 -0.67 -8.99 -3.27
C ALA A 183 -0.87 -8.80 -1.75
N GLN A 184 -1.98 -9.28 -1.19
CA GLN A 184 -2.21 -9.23 0.27
C GLN A 184 -1.24 -10.17 1.00
N ALA A 185 -1.00 -11.37 0.46
CA ALA A 185 0.01 -12.27 1.02
C ALA A 185 1.42 -11.66 0.98
N GLN A 186 1.79 -11.01 -0.12
CA GLN A 186 3.03 -10.23 -0.23
C GLN A 186 3.08 -9.10 0.81
N SER A 187 1.97 -8.41 1.03
CA SER A 187 1.86 -7.26 1.94
C SER A 187 2.23 -7.62 3.38
N ILE A 188 1.89 -8.82 3.87
CA ILE A 188 2.30 -9.28 5.20
C ILE A 188 3.83 -9.32 5.30
N VAL A 189 4.49 -9.83 4.27
CA VAL A 189 5.96 -9.94 4.26
C VAL A 189 6.60 -8.56 4.16
N ILE A 190 6.09 -7.69 3.28
CA ILE A 190 6.54 -6.30 3.18
C ILE A 190 6.37 -5.59 4.52
N ALA A 191 5.17 -5.63 5.10
CA ALA A 191 4.89 -4.94 6.35
C ALA A 191 5.70 -5.52 7.52
N GLY A 192 5.82 -6.85 7.61
CA GLY A 192 6.62 -7.51 8.64
C GLY A 192 8.12 -7.18 8.54
N ALA A 193 8.71 -7.37 7.36
CA ALA A 193 10.12 -7.08 7.12
C ALA A 193 10.43 -5.57 7.28
N GLY A 194 9.54 -4.71 6.78
CA GLY A 194 9.66 -3.26 6.93
C GLY A 194 9.56 -2.83 8.40
N THR A 195 8.61 -3.38 9.15
CA THR A 195 8.46 -3.10 10.59
C THR A 195 9.74 -3.49 11.35
N ILE A 196 10.30 -4.67 11.07
CA ILE A 196 11.55 -5.10 11.71
C ILE A 196 12.69 -4.13 11.36
N GLY A 197 12.82 -3.73 10.10
CA GLY A 197 13.84 -2.81 9.66
C GLY A 197 13.72 -1.43 10.31
N TYR A 198 12.54 -0.83 10.31
CA TYR A 198 12.30 0.48 10.94
C TYR A 198 12.31 0.43 12.47
N LEU A 199 11.99 -0.71 13.08
CA LEU A 199 12.15 -0.92 14.51
C LEU A 199 13.65 -0.93 14.90
N ALA A 200 14.49 -1.58 14.10
CA ALA A 200 15.93 -1.62 14.33
C ALA A 200 16.59 -0.22 14.26
N THR A 201 16.03 0.69 13.47
CA THR A 201 16.48 2.09 13.38
C THR A 201 15.78 3.04 14.35
N GLY A 202 14.83 2.55 15.17
CA GLY A 202 14.05 3.38 16.08
C GLY A 202 13.07 4.34 15.39
N SER A 203 12.72 4.08 14.11
CA SER A 203 11.96 4.98 13.25
C SER A 203 10.46 4.68 13.25
N ILE A 204 9.88 4.24 14.37
CA ILE A 204 8.44 4.00 14.50
C ILE A 204 7.86 4.84 15.62
N ASN A 205 6.92 5.73 15.27
CA ASN A 205 6.14 6.49 16.24
C ASN A 205 4.88 5.70 16.62
N TRP A 206 4.95 4.94 17.71
CA TRP A 206 3.88 4.04 18.14
C TRP A 206 2.54 4.74 18.43
N PRO A 207 2.50 5.92 19.09
CA PRO A 207 1.26 6.66 19.29
C PRO A 207 0.58 7.02 17.97
N LEU A 208 1.33 7.50 16.99
CA LEU A 208 0.79 7.83 15.66
C LEU A 208 0.41 6.58 14.86
N ALA A 209 1.19 5.49 14.99
CA ALA A 209 0.84 4.21 14.39
C ALA A 209 -0.50 3.69 14.92
N ALA A 210 -0.77 3.81 16.21
CA ALA A 210 -2.06 3.44 16.79
C ALA A 210 -3.19 4.40 16.33
N LEU A 211 -2.93 5.71 16.33
CA LEU A 211 -3.89 6.73 15.91
C LEU A 211 -4.37 6.54 14.47
N VAL A 212 -3.47 6.15 13.58
CA VAL A 212 -3.76 5.91 12.16
C VAL A 212 -4.24 4.47 11.94
N GLY A 213 -3.58 3.49 12.54
CA GLY A 213 -3.79 2.06 12.29
C GLY A 213 -5.13 1.53 12.83
N ILE A 214 -5.58 2.02 14.00
CA ILE A 214 -6.89 1.58 14.54
C ILE A 214 -8.04 2.01 13.62
N PRO A 215 -8.15 3.28 13.18
CA PRO A 215 -9.12 3.66 12.18
C PRO A 215 -8.92 2.95 10.83
N GLU A 216 -7.69 2.65 10.43
CA GLU A 216 -7.40 1.91 9.20
C GLU A 216 -8.00 0.49 9.25
N LEU A 217 -7.85 -0.23 10.37
CA LEU A 217 -8.49 -1.53 10.56
C LEU A 217 -10.02 -1.45 10.51
N ALA A 218 -10.60 -0.44 11.14
CA ALA A 218 -12.04 -0.19 11.02
C ALA A 218 -12.44 0.10 9.57
N GLY A 219 -11.62 0.87 8.85
CA GLY A 219 -11.76 1.17 7.43
C GLY A 219 -11.72 -0.08 6.55
N VAL A 220 -10.83 -1.05 6.83
CA VAL A 220 -10.77 -2.35 6.13
C VAL A 220 -12.09 -3.11 6.24
N LEU A 221 -12.68 -3.16 7.43
CA LEU A 221 -13.96 -3.83 7.67
C LEU A 221 -15.13 -3.10 6.99
N LEU A 222 -15.14 -1.77 7.05
CA LEU A 222 -16.14 -0.94 6.38
C LEU A 222 -16.02 -1.04 4.87
N GLY A 223 -14.81 -0.94 4.33
CA GLY A 223 -14.53 -1.01 2.90
C GLY A 223 -14.95 -2.34 2.29
N TRP A 224 -14.77 -3.44 3.02
CA TRP A 224 -15.26 -4.75 2.60
C TRP A 224 -16.79 -4.81 2.50
N LYS A 225 -17.53 -4.18 3.42
CA LYS A 225 -18.98 -4.05 3.35
C LYS A 225 -19.41 -3.14 2.19
N ILE A 226 -18.74 -1.99 2.04
CA ILE A 226 -19.00 -0.99 1.00
C ILE A 226 -18.73 -1.56 -0.39
N ALA A 227 -17.66 -2.32 -0.57
CA ALA A 227 -17.31 -2.96 -1.84
C ALA A 227 -18.39 -3.92 -2.35
N ARG A 228 -19.21 -4.47 -1.46
CA ARG A 228 -20.36 -5.33 -1.81
C ARG A 228 -21.64 -4.55 -2.13
N ALA A 229 -21.76 -3.32 -1.61
CA ALA A 229 -22.98 -2.52 -1.70
C ALA A 229 -22.96 -1.48 -2.82
N LEU A 230 -21.76 -0.98 -3.18
CA LEU A 230 -21.59 0.11 -4.14
C LEU A 230 -20.90 -0.34 -5.42
N PRO A 231 -21.22 0.29 -6.57
CA PRO A 231 -20.49 0.04 -7.81
C PRO A 231 -19.02 0.48 -7.62
N ALA A 232 -18.11 -0.45 -7.79
CA ALA A 232 -16.66 -0.25 -7.60
C ALA A 232 -16.08 0.94 -8.41
N ARG A 233 -16.76 1.38 -9.46
CA ARG A 233 -16.34 2.52 -10.30
C ARG A 233 -16.32 3.85 -9.54
N GLY A 234 -17.35 4.17 -8.77
CA GLY A 234 -17.43 5.44 -8.03
C GLY A 234 -16.31 5.58 -7.00
N LEU A 235 -16.04 4.50 -6.25
CA LEU A 235 -14.96 4.45 -5.26
C LEU A 235 -13.58 4.61 -5.91
N LYS A 236 -13.35 3.96 -7.07
CA LYS A 236 -12.10 4.08 -7.83
C LYS A 236 -11.85 5.50 -8.33
N TYR A 237 -12.86 6.13 -8.93
CA TYR A 237 -12.72 7.51 -9.41
C TYR A 237 -12.47 8.48 -8.26
N GLY A 238 -13.17 8.34 -7.15
CA GLY A 238 -12.92 9.14 -5.95
C GLY A 238 -11.48 9.02 -5.47
N LEU A 239 -10.96 7.79 -5.36
CA LEU A 239 -9.58 7.56 -4.95
C LEU A 239 -8.58 8.14 -5.97
N VAL A 240 -8.78 7.90 -7.27
CA VAL A 240 -7.88 8.44 -8.31
C VAL A 240 -7.84 9.96 -8.28
N ILE A 241 -8.99 10.62 -8.17
CA ILE A 241 -9.07 12.08 -8.07
C ILE A 241 -8.32 12.57 -6.84
N THR A 242 -8.52 11.93 -5.68
CA THR A 242 -7.81 12.28 -4.45
C THR A 242 -6.30 12.11 -4.59
N LEU A 243 -5.85 10.99 -5.15
CA LEU A 243 -4.42 10.73 -5.36
C LEU A 243 -3.79 11.71 -6.34
N LEU A 244 -4.46 12.02 -7.46
CA LEU A 244 -3.97 12.99 -8.45
C LEU A 244 -3.94 14.42 -7.88
N ALA A 245 -4.87 14.80 -7.02
CA ALA A 245 -4.87 16.10 -6.36
C ALA A 245 -3.73 16.22 -5.34
N LEU A 246 -3.40 15.12 -4.65
CA LEU A 246 -2.35 15.10 -3.63
C LEU A 246 -0.94 14.95 -4.22
N ALA A 247 -0.78 14.31 -5.39
CA ALA A 247 0.53 14.05 -5.98
C ALA A 247 1.38 15.33 -6.17
N PRO A 248 0.89 16.43 -6.79
CA PRO A 248 1.67 17.65 -6.93
C PRO A 248 1.96 18.32 -5.59
N TYR A 249 1.01 18.28 -4.65
CA TYR A 249 1.22 18.83 -3.31
C TYR A 249 2.38 18.12 -2.60
N LEU A 250 2.44 16.79 -2.66
CA LEU A 250 3.50 16.00 -2.04
C LEU A 250 4.86 16.23 -2.69
N ALA A 251 4.90 16.35 -4.02
CA ALA A 251 6.14 16.61 -4.76
C ALA A 251 6.71 18.01 -4.45
N LEU A 252 5.87 18.97 -4.12
CA LEU A 252 6.26 20.35 -3.81
C LEU A 252 6.47 20.60 -2.32
N HIS A 253 5.90 19.80 -1.45
CA HIS A 253 5.94 20.01 0.01
C HIS A 253 7.33 19.73 0.61
N GLY A 254 8.19 18.96 -0.06
CA GLY A 254 9.59 18.73 0.31
C GLY A 254 10.57 19.72 -0.34
N ALA A 255 10.08 20.76 -1.00
CA ALA A 255 10.89 21.83 -1.61
C ALA A 255 10.99 23.03 -0.68
#